data_de94218a56da6418bc0576f87169e054
#
_entry.id   de94218a56da6418bc0576f87169e054
#
_cell.length_a   1.000
_cell.length_b   1.000
_cell.length_c   1.000
_cell.angle_alpha   90.00
_cell.angle_beta   90.00
_cell.angle_gamma   90.00
#
_symmetry.space_group_name_H-M   'P 1'
#
loop_
_entity.id
_entity.type
_entity.pdbx_description
1 polymer ?
#
loop_
_entity_poly.entity_id
_entity_poly.type
_entity_poly.pdbx_seq_one_letter_code
_entity_poly.pdbx_strand_id
1 'polypeptide(L)'
;MAAESQAGESERQIVVFTLGTESYGVDIASVREIIVMQRITPVPRTPEFVQGIINLRGRVIPVLDLRKHFGFDVKPPDKDQRIVVTDVDGEIVGIIVDSVFSVMRVPDSAIEPPSPMVTGPEAQYLTGIAKTEDRLIILLDISKIITDAEKRMLKEIDLAHAVLDEGDS
;
A
#
# COMPACT_ATOMS: atom_id res chain seq x y z
N MET A 1 -23.33 25.01 -18.62
CA MET A 1 -22.97 23.71 -19.08
C MET A 1 -21.71 23.17 -18.47
N ALA A 2 -21.04 23.96 -17.68
CA ALA A 2 -19.90 23.44 -16.93
C ALA A 2 -20.27 22.24 -16.05
N ALA A 3 -21.47 22.29 -15.46
CA ALA A 3 -21.93 21.18 -14.62
C ALA A 3 -22.11 19.89 -15.41
N GLU A 4 -22.53 20.01 -16.64
CA GLU A 4 -22.72 18.82 -17.48
C GLU A 4 -21.40 18.26 -17.95
N SER A 5 -20.44 19.12 -18.25
CA SER A 5 -19.09 18.66 -18.56
C SER A 5 -18.51 17.89 -17.39
N GLN A 6 -18.72 18.41 -16.19
CA GLN A 6 -18.25 17.75 -14.98
C GLN A 6 -18.97 16.42 -14.77
N ALA A 7 -20.26 16.38 -15.01
CA ALA A 7 -21.01 15.15 -14.87
C ALA A 7 -20.57 14.09 -15.87
N GLY A 8 -20.10 14.52 -17.05
CA GLY A 8 -19.64 13.60 -18.08
C GLY A 8 -18.22 13.11 -17.89
N GLU A 9 -17.46 13.73 -17.01
CA GLU A 9 -16.08 13.34 -16.77
C GLU A 9 -15.94 12.61 -15.45
N SER A 10 -15.47 11.37 -15.51
CA SER A 10 -15.21 10.59 -14.31
C SER A 10 -13.95 11.09 -13.62
N GLU A 11 -14.02 11.14 -12.30
CA GLU A 11 -12.89 11.51 -11.48
C GLU A 11 -12.64 10.40 -10.46
N ARG A 12 -11.39 10.24 -10.10
CA ARG A 12 -10.98 9.34 -9.02
C ARG A 12 -10.48 10.18 -7.86
N GLN A 13 -10.85 9.77 -6.67
CA GLN A 13 -10.22 10.31 -5.47
C GLN A 13 -9.12 9.35 -5.06
N ILE A 14 -7.93 9.88 -4.90
CA ILE A 14 -6.76 9.08 -4.55
C ILE A 14 -6.09 9.67 -3.31
N VAL A 15 -5.59 8.76 -2.48
CA VAL A 15 -4.73 9.13 -1.35
C VAL A 15 -3.31 9.12 -1.86
N VAL A 16 -2.65 10.28 -1.79
CA VAL A 16 -1.29 10.44 -2.30
C VAL A 16 -0.32 10.37 -1.15
N PHE A 17 0.65 9.49 -1.26
CA PHE A 17 1.70 9.32 -0.25
C PHE A 17 3.05 9.25 -0.93
N THR A 18 4.11 9.35 -0.14
CA THR A 18 5.46 9.30 -0.67
C THR A 18 6.19 8.06 -0.19
N LEU A 19 7.06 7.56 -1.07
CA LEU A 19 8.06 6.55 -0.75
C LEU A 19 9.33 7.03 -1.42
N GLY A 20 10.34 7.36 -0.63
CA GLY A 20 11.56 7.97 -1.17
C GLY A 20 11.24 9.30 -1.80
N THR A 21 11.67 9.49 -3.03
CA THR A 21 11.45 10.74 -3.76
C THR A 21 10.21 10.72 -4.63
N GLU A 22 9.50 9.59 -4.69
CA GLU A 22 8.38 9.43 -5.60
C GLU A 22 7.04 9.55 -4.90
N SER A 23 6.03 10.02 -5.63
CA SER A 23 4.66 10.09 -5.16
C SER A 23 3.87 8.92 -5.71
N TYR A 24 3.12 8.29 -4.83
CA TYR A 24 2.26 7.15 -5.17
C TYR A 24 0.84 7.48 -4.75
N GLY A 25 -0.10 6.79 -5.35
CA GLY A 25 -1.50 6.98 -5.02
C GLY A 25 -2.26 5.67 -5.03
N VAL A 26 -3.24 5.60 -4.15
CA VAL A 26 -4.17 4.48 -4.10
C VAL A 26 -5.59 5.02 -4.07
N ASP A 27 -6.53 4.24 -4.58
CA ASP A 27 -7.93 4.64 -4.61
C ASP A 27 -8.43 4.83 -3.18
N ILE A 28 -9.11 5.95 -2.94
CA ILE A 28 -9.63 6.25 -1.60
C ILE A 28 -10.62 5.20 -1.12
N ALA A 29 -11.29 4.52 -2.04
CA ALA A 29 -12.23 3.46 -1.68
C ALA A 29 -11.55 2.31 -0.95
N SER A 30 -10.25 2.14 -1.14
CA SER A 30 -9.47 1.11 -0.47
C SER A 30 -8.91 1.57 0.88
N VAL A 31 -9.05 2.83 1.22
CA VAL A 31 -8.45 3.40 2.43
C VAL A 31 -9.53 3.59 3.49
N ARG A 32 -9.30 2.98 4.64
CA ARG A 32 -10.22 3.11 5.77
C ARG A 32 -9.87 4.32 6.62
N GLU A 33 -8.61 4.50 6.94
CA GLU A 33 -8.12 5.65 7.69
C GLU A 33 -6.61 5.75 7.58
N ILE A 34 -6.09 6.88 8.00
CA ILE A 34 -4.64 7.13 8.01
C ILE A 34 -4.29 7.48 9.45
N ILE A 35 -3.32 6.77 10.02
CA ILE A 35 -2.96 6.95 11.42
C ILE A 35 -1.46 7.23 11.54
N VAL A 36 -1.08 7.85 12.65
CA VAL A 36 0.34 8.05 12.97
C VAL A 36 0.96 6.71 13.32
N MET A 37 2.28 6.67 13.25
CA MET A 37 3.00 5.46 13.67
C MET A 37 2.72 5.18 15.13
N GLN A 38 2.55 3.91 15.43
CA GLN A 38 2.35 3.44 16.79
C GLN A 38 3.12 2.16 16.98
N ARG A 39 3.09 1.62 18.19
CA ARG A 39 3.84 0.42 18.49
C ARG A 39 3.39 -0.75 17.61
N ILE A 40 4.36 -1.35 16.95
CA ILE A 40 4.14 -2.53 16.11
C ILE A 40 4.82 -3.71 16.77
N THR A 41 4.05 -4.77 17.00
CA THR A 41 4.58 -6.00 17.60
C THR A 41 5.04 -6.93 16.49
N PRO A 42 6.33 -7.27 16.45
CA PRO A 42 6.82 -8.18 15.42
C PRO A 42 6.20 -9.55 15.55
N VAL A 43 5.98 -10.21 14.42
CA VAL A 43 5.48 -11.58 14.37
C VAL A 43 6.59 -12.44 13.78
N PRO A 44 7.04 -13.50 14.49
CA PRO A 44 8.10 -14.33 13.97
C PRO A 44 7.66 -15.13 12.76
N ARG A 45 8.64 -15.48 11.92
CA ARG A 45 8.44 -16.36 10.76
C ARG A 45 7.48 -15.78 9.73
N THR A 46 7.58 -14.47 9.52
CA THR A 46 6.86 -13.79 8.44
C THR A 46 7.88 -13.21 7.47
N PRO A 47 7.46 -12.92 6.22
CA PRO A 47 8.34 -12.23 5.28
C PRO A 47 8.84 -10.90 5.85
N GLU A 48 10.01 -10.46 5.39
CA GLU A 48 10.65 -9.25 5.91
C GLU A 48 9.77 -8.01 5.76
N PHE A 49 8.95 -7.95 4.72
CA PHE A 49 8.08 -6.78 4.52
C PHE A 49 6.92 -6.72 5.51
N VAL A 50 6.64 -7.80 6.24
CA VAL A 50 5.64 -7.77 7.31
C VAL A 50 6.31 -7.19 8.54
N GLN A 51 5.93 -5.96 8.89
CA GLN A 51 6.54 -5.29 10.03
C GLN A 51 6.04 -5.86 11.36
N GLY A 52 4.80 -6.32 11.38
CA GLY A 52 4.21 -6.91 12.55
C GLY A 52 2.72 -6.69 12.60
N ILE A 53 2.19 -6.56 13.81
CA ILE A 53 0.77 -6.32 14.04
C ILE A 53 0.60 -5.13 14.96
N ILE A 54 -0.55 -4.47 14.82
CA ILE A 54 -0.95 -3.39 15.73
C ILE A 54 -2.34 -3.69 16.28
N ASN A 55 -2.64 -3.11 17.43
CA ASN A 55 -3.98 -3.15 18.00
C ASN A 55 -4.66 -1.82 17.68
N LEU A 56 -5.63 -1.87 16.80
CA LEU A 56 -6.38 -0.69 16.41
C LEU A 56 -7.79 -0.80 16.97
N ARG A 57 -8.02 -0.12 18.08
CA ARG A 57 -9.32 -0.12 18.76
C ARG A 57 -9.84 -1.52 19.05
N GLY A 58 -8.97 -2.39 19.57
CA GLY A 58 -9.33 -3.76 19.93
C GLY A 58 -9.25 -4.77 18.79
N ARG A 59 -8.95 -4.30 17.60
CA ARG A 59 -8.78 -5.16 16.43
C ARG A 59 -7.30 -5.30 16.10
N VAL A 60 -6.84 -6.53 15.98
CA VAL A 60 -5.46 -6.81 15.61
C VAL A 60 -5.37 -6.83 14.08
N ILE A 61 -4.51 -5.98 13.53
CA ILE A 61 -4.33 -5.92 12.09
C ILE A 61 -2.84 -6.05 11.73
N PRO A 62 -2.52 -6.73 10.63
CA PRO A 62 -1.14 -6.80 10.17
C PRO A 62 -0.71 -5.48 9.55
N VAL A 63 0.59 -5.20 9.64
CA VAL A 63 1.19 -3.98 9.10
C VAL A 63 2.34 -4.36 8.18
N LEU A 64 2.28 -3.88 6.95
CA LEU A 64 3.30 -4.12 5.94
C LEU A 64 4.14 -2.87 5.76
N ASP A 65 5.44 -3.06 5.57
CA ASP A 65 6.34 -1.97 5.20
C ASP A 65 6.45 -1.94 3.68
N LEU A 66 5.88 -0.94 3.05
CA LEU A 66 5.83 -0.88 1.60
C LEU A 66 7.22 -0.70 0.98
N ARG A 67 8.14 -0.02 1.65
CA ARG A 67 9.52 0.05 1.19
C ARG A 67 10.15 -1.32 1.07
N LYS A 68 9.98 -2.13 2.09
CA LYS A 68 10.50 -3.50 2.08
C LYS A 68 9.81 -4.36 1.04
N HIS A 69 8.51 -4.17 0.88
CA HIS A 69 7.75 -4.94 -0.10
C HIS A 69 8.23 -4.66 -1.53
N PHE A 70 8.61 -3.42 -1.80
CA PHE A 70 9.13 -3.02 -3.11
C PHE A 70 10.64 -3.19 -3.26
N GLY A 71 11.33 -3.60 -2.19
CA GLY A 71 12.77 -3.76 -2.23
C GLY A 71 13.56 -2.47 -2.14
N PHE A 72 12.95 -1.43 -1.61
CA PHE A 72 13.65 -0.14 -1.38
C PHE A 72 14.49 -0.22 -0.12
N ASP A 73 15.46 0.68 -0.01
CA ASP A 73 16.28 0.76 1.19
C ASP A 73 15.45 1.07 2.42
N VAL A 74 15.83 0.46 3.55
CA VAL A 74 15.17 0.69 4.82
C VAL A 74 15.46 2.11 5.29
N LYS A 75 14.43 2.75 5.82
CA LYS A 75 14.53 4.11 6.33
C LYS A 75 14.32 4.09 7.84
N PRO A 76 15.14 4.86 8.61
CA PRO A 76 14.88 4.98 10.04
C PRO A 76 13.49 5.58 10.30
N PRO A 77 12.84 5.21 11.40
CA PRO A 77 11.55 5.81 11.73
C PRO A 77 11.67 7.33 11.88
N ASP A 78 10.67 8.04 11.39
CA ASP A 78 10.61 9.49 11.59
C ASP A 78 9.14 9.91 11.82
N LYS A 79 8.97 11.20 12.14
CA LYS A 79 7.65 11.72 12.51
C LYS A 79 6.68 11.84 11.34
N ASP A 80 7.17 11.79 10.12
CA ASP A 80 6.33 11.96 8.93
C ASP A 80 5.70 10.65 8.48
N GLN A 81 6.23 9.52 8.91
CA GLN A 81 5.70 8.22 8.56
C GLN A 81 4.26 8.05 9.03
N ARG A 82 3.49 7.35 8.24
CA ARG A 82 2.08 7.07 8.55
C ARG A 82 1.77 5.63 8.22
N ILE A 83 0.72 5.14 8.85
CA ILE A 83 0.14 3.85 8.50
C ILE A 83 -1.16 4.15 7.76
N VAL A 84 -1.23 3.73 6.51
CA VAL A 84 -2.46 3.82 5.73
C VAL A 84 -3.21 2.51 5.98
N VAL A 85 -4.32 2.60 6.71
CA VAL A 85 -5.13 1.42 7.01
C VAL A 85 -6.06 1.18 5.84
N THR A 86 -5.89 0.04 5.20
CA THR A 86 -6.65 -0.32 4.00
C THR A 86 -7.69 -1.38 4.31
N ASP A 87 -8.75 -1.39 3.54
CA ASP A 87 -9.81 -2.38 3.62
C ASP A 87 -10.08 -2.87 2.21
N VAL A 88 -9.73 -4.11 1.95
CA VAL A 88 -9.95 -4.73 0.65
C VAL A 88 -10.76 -5.99 0.88
N ASP A 89 -12.02 -5.95 0.44
CA ASP A 89 -12.95 -7.08 0.58
C ASP A 89 -13.04 -7.60 2.02
N GLY A 90 -13.05 -6.67 2.97
CA GLY A 90 -13.16 -7.00 4.39
C GLY A 90 -11.83 -7.31 5.08
N GLU A 91 -10.77 -7.43 4.32
CA GLU A 91 -9.44 -7.63 4.90
C GLU A 91 -8.79 -6.30 5.21
N ILE A 92 -8.42 -6.11 6.46
CA ILE A 92 -7.88 -4.85 6.94
C ILE A 92 -6.38 -5.01 7.18
N VAL A 93 -5.60 -4.20 6.48
CA VAL A 93 -4.14 -4.26 6.53
C VAL A 93 -3.60 -2.84 6.59
N GLY A 94 -2.64 -2.60 7.47
CA GLY A 94 -1.95 -1.32 7.53
C GLY A 94 -0.72 -1.33 6.62
N ILE A 95 -0.45 -0.21 5.99
CA ILE A 95 0.71 -0.06 5.10
C ILE A 95 1.50 1.15 5.55
N ILE A 96 2.78 0.94 5.85
CA ILE A 96 3.67 2.03 6.26
C ILE A 96 4.17 2.76 5.01
N VAL A 97 4.00 4.07 5.02
CA VAL A 97 4.49 4.95 3.96
C VAL A 97 5.35 6.06 4.58
N ASP A 98 6.18 6.71 3.76
CA ASP A 98 7.10 7.74 4.27
C ASP A 98 6.36 8.97 4.76
N SER A 99 5.33 9.38 4.04
CA SER A 99 4.45 10.48 4.43
C SER A 99 3.19 10.43 3.59
N VAL A 100 2.15 11.10 4.06
CA VAL A 100 0.91 11.26 3.28
C VAL A 100 0.82 12.72 2.87
N PHE A 101 0.67 12.95 1.58
CA PHE A 101 0.62 14.30 1.04
C PHE A 101 -0.79 14.89 1.12
N SER A 102 -1.75 14.21 0.50
CA SER A 102 -3.13 14.71 0.48
C SER A 102 -4.06 13.69 -0.17
N VAL A 103 -5.35 14.01 -0.16
CA VAL A 103 -6.34 13.31 -0.98
C VAL A 103 -6.60 14.22 -2.18
N MET A 104 -6.48 13.66 -3.37
CA MET A 104 -6.63 14.42 -4.60
C MET A 104 -7.73 13.84 -5.47
N ARG A 105 -8.41 14.71 -6.18
CA ARG A 105 -9.35 14.31 -7.23
C ARG A 105 -8.63 14.43 -8.55
N VAL A 106 -8.62 13.35 -9.31
CA VAL A 106 -7.91 13.30 -10.59
C VAL A 106 -8.89 12.86 -11.65
N PRO A 107 -9.09 13.66 -12.70
CA PRO A 107 -9.97 13.23 -13.79
C PRO A 107 -9.34 12.05 -14.54
N ASP A 108 -10.19 11.17 -15.03
CA ASP A 108 -9.71 10.00 -15.77
C ASP A 108 -8.84 10.40 -16.96
N SER A 109 -9.12 11.55 -17.57
CA SER A 109 -8.33 12.04 -18.69
C SER A 109 -6.88 12.37 -18.33
N ALA A 110 -6.59 12.59 -17.05
CA ALA A 110 -5.23 12.86 -16.57
C ALA A 110 -4.46 11.60 -16.21
N ILE A 111 -5.09 10.44 -16.33
CA ILE A 111 -4.48 9.17 -15.98
C ILE A 111 -4.06 8.44 -17.25
N GLU A 112 -2.78 8.12 -17.34
CA GLU A 112 -2.22 7.36 -18.46
C GLU A 112 -1.92 5.94 -18.01
N PRO A 113 -2.00 4.97 -18.94
CA PRO A 113 -1.61 3.60 -18.60
C PRO A 113 -0.11 3.53 -18.29
N PRO A 114 0.33 2.53 -17.50
CA PRO A 114 1.75 2.40 -17.19
C PRO A 114 2.55 2.14 -18.46
N SER A 115 3.74 2.77 -18.51
CA SER A 115 4.65 2.56 -19.63
C SER A 115 5.27 1.18 -19.54
N PRO A 116 5.42 0.45 -20.68
CA PRO A 116 6.14 -0.82 -20.66
C PRO A 116 7.61 -0.66 -20.32
N MET A 117 8.12 0.57 -20.33
CA MET A 117 9.49 0.85 -19.91
C MET A 117 9.66 0.85 -18.40
N VAL A 118 8.56 0.93 -17.64
CA VAL A 118 8.63 0.89 -16.19
C VAL A 118 8.96 -0.52 -15.75
N THR A 119 10.06 -0.66 -15.02
CA THR A 119 10.53 -1.94 -14.51
C THR A 119 10.77 -1.79 -13.00
N GLY A 120 10.95 -2.91 -12.32
CA GLY A 120 11.16 -2.91 -10.90
C GLY A 120 10.08 -3.71 -10.20
N PRO A 121 10.29 -4.03 -8.91
CA PRO A 121 9.35 -4.87 -8.17
C PRO A 121 7.95 -4.26 -8.08
N GLU A 122 7.85 -2.93 -8.00
CA GLU A 122 6.56 -2.25 -7.89
C GLU A 122 5.79 -2.20 -9.22
N ALA A 123 6.45 -2.47 -10.35
CA ALA A 123 5.83 -2.36 -11.67
C ALA A 123 4.60 -3.24 -11.83
N GLN A 124 4.60 -4.40 -11.19
CA GLN A 124 3.48 -5.32 -11.29
C GLN A 124 2.20 -4.79 -10.63
N TYR A 125 2.32 -3.80 -9.77
CA TYR A 125 1.17 -3.22 -9.06
C TYR A 125 0.69 -1.91 -9.67
N LEU A 126 1.35 -1.42 -10.70
CA LEU A 126 0.98 -0.16 -11.33
C LEU A 126 -0.30 -0.30 -12.14
N THR A 127 -1.22 0.62 -11.94
CA THR A 127 -2.46 0.69 -12.73
C THR A 127 -2.48 1.88 -13.66
N GLY A 128 -1.63 2.87 -13.41
CA GLY A 128 -1.56 4.05 -14.24
C GLY A 128 -0.67 5.10 -13.63
N ILE A 129 -0.55 6.21 -14.32
CA ILE A 129 0.21 7.37 -13.85
C ILE A 129 -0.70 8.59 -13.99
N ALA A 130 -0.95 9.26 -12.87
CA ALA A 130 -1.73 10.48 -12.86
C ALA A 130 -0.80 11.68 -13.02
N LYS A 131 -1.12 12.55 -13.96
CA LYS A 131 -0.36 13.77 -14.19
C LYS A 131 -1.10 14.93 -13.56
N THR A 132 -0.43 15.63 -12.66
CA THR A 132 -0.92 16.89 -12.11
C THR A 132 0.03 18.01 -12.53
N GLU A 133 -0.31 19.25 -12.21
CA GLU A 133 0.51 20.38 -12.64
C GLU A 133 1.96 20.28 -12.17
N ASP A 134 2.17 19.77 -10.98
CA ASP A 134 3.48 19.82 -10.34
C ASP A 134 4.04 18.45 -9.96
N ARG A 135 3.36 17.35 -10.29
CA ARG A 135 3.90 16.03 -9.96
C ARG A 135 3.28 14.91 -10.78
N LEU A 136 4.02 13.84 -10.84
CA LEU A 136 3.52 12.57 -11.37
C LEU A 136 3.21 11.69 -10.18
N ILE A 137 2.05 11.05 -10.22
CA ILE A 137 1.60 10.15 -9.15
C ILE A 137 1.46 8.76 -9.73
N ILE A 138 2.21 7.83 -9.18
CA ILE A 138 2.20 6.44 -9.63
C ILE A 138 1.04 5.73 -8.93
N LEU A 139 0.03 5.33 -9.70
CA LEU A 139 -1.15 4.69 -9.13
C LEU A 139 -0.91 3.21 -8.93
N LEU A 140 -1.22 2.73 -7.73
CA LEU A 140 -1.02 1.35 -7.33
C LEU A 140 -2.34 0.65 -7.07
N ASP A 141 -2.38 -0.63 -7.37
CA ASP A 141 -3.50 -1.50 -7.02
C ASP A 141 -3.23 -2.11 -5.65
N ILE A 142 -3.88 -1.55 -4.63
CA ILE A 142 -3.66 -1.99 -3.25
C ILE A 142 -4.12 -3.43 -3.04
N SER A 143 -5.19 -3.84 -3.72
CA SER A 143 -5.69 -5.20 -3.57
C SER A 143 -4.68 -6.22 -4.06
N LYS A 144 -3.96 -5.89 -5.13
CA LYS A 144 -2.95 -6.77 -5.68
C LYS A 144 -1.73 -6.86 -4.76
N ILE A 145 -1.34 -5.73 -4.17
CA ILE A 145 -0.25 -5.71 -3.20
C ILE A 145 -0.59 -6.61 -2.01
N ILE A 146 -1.81 -6.48 -1.48
CA ILE A 146 -2.24 -7.25 -0.32
C ILE A 146 -2.36 -8.73 -0.67
N THR A 147 -2.92 -9.05 -1.83
CA THR A 147 -3.07 -10.44 -2.27
C THR A 147 -1.71 -11.13 -2.39
N ASP A 148 -0.75 -10.47 -3.02
CA ASP A 148 0.59 -11.02 -3.15
C ASP A 148 1.28 -11.17 -1.80
N ALA A 149 1.09 -10.17 -0.92
CA ALA A 149 1.64 -10.23 0.43
C ALA A 149 1.07 -11.42 1.21
N GLU A 150 -0.24 -11.62 1.13
CA GLU A 150 -0.88 -12.73 1.80
C GLU A 150 -0.37 -14.09 1.30
N LYS A 151 -0.21 -14.23 -0.01
CA LYS A 151 0.34 -15.45 -0.58
C LYS A 151 1.72 -15.75 -0.04
N ARG A 152 2.56 -14.72 0.07
CA ARG A 152 3.91 -14.88 0.60
C ARG A 152 3.88 -15.20 2.09
N MET A 153 2.97 -14.60 2.83
CA MET A 153 2.80 -14.89 4.25
C MET A 153 2.35 -16.34 4.46
N LEU A 154 1.37 -16.81 3.68
CA LEU A 154 0.88 -18.17 3.77
C LEU A 154 1.99 -19.16 3.45
N LYS A 155 2.82 -18.87 2.46
CA LYS A 155 3.94 -19.73 2.10
C LYS A 155 4.93 -19.86 3.26
N GLU A 156 5.24 -18.76 3.93
CA GLU A 156 6.15 -18.78 5.08
C GLU A 156 5.55 -19.54 6.26
N ILE A 157 4.26 -19.38 6.51
CA ILE A 157 3.57 -20.08 7.57
C ILE A 157 3.54 -21.58 7.29
N ASP A 158 3.29 -21.98 6.06
CA ASP A 158 3.29 -23.39 5.69
C ASP A 158 4.66 -24.01 5.88
N LEU A 159 5.72 -23.31 5.52
CA LEU A 159 7.08 -23.78 5.74
C LEU A 159 7.38 -23.91 7.24
N ALA A 160 6.93 -22.95 8.03
CA ALA A 160 7.12 -23.00 9.47
C ALA A 160 6.37 -24.18 10.11
N HIS A 161 5.15 -24.45 9.65
CA HIS A 161 4.37 -25.60 10.13
C HIS A 161 5.04 -26.92 9.74
N ALA A 162 5.56 -27.01 8.53
CA ALA A 162 6.25 -28.22 8.10
C ALA A 162 7.46 -28.51 8.98
N VAL A 163 8.22 -27.47 9.33
CA VAL A 163 9.37 -27.63 10.21
C VAL A 163 8.94 -28.05 11.61
N LEU A 164 7.87 -27.46 12.14
CA LEU A 164 7.37 -27.80 13.46
C LEU A 164 6.84 -29.23 13.51
N ASP A 165 6.12 -29.65 12.47
CA ASP A 165 5.60 -31.01 12.40
C ASP A 165 6.72 -32.03 12.38
N GLU A 166 7.80 -31.76 11.66
CA GLU A 166 8.98 -32.62 11.64
C GLU A 166 9.66 -32.63 13.00
N GLY A 167 9.69 -31.49 13.66
CA GLY A 167 10.29 -31.40 15.00
C GLY A 167 9.52 -32.14 16.06
N ASP A 168 8.22 -32.27 15.91
CA ASP A 168 7.36 -32.95 16.88
C ASP A 168 7.41 -34.47 16.74
N SER A 169 7.85 -34.94 15.62
CA SER A 169 7.93 -36.38 15.39
C SER A 169 9.29 -36.95 15.80
#